data_43323f354bd96998aa6c9898e1f1eb75
#
_entry.id   43323f354bd96998aa6c9898e1f1eb75
#
_cell.length_a   1.000
_cell.length_b   1.000
_cell.length_c   1.000
_cell.angle_alpha   90.00
_cell.angle_beta   90.00
_cell.angle_gamma   90.00
#
_symmetry.space_group_name_H-M   'P 1'
#
loop_
_entity.id
_entity.type
_entity.pdbx_description
1 polymer ?
#
loop_
_entity_poly.entity_id
_entity_poly.type
_entity_poly.pdbx_seq_one_letter_code
_entity_poly.pdbx_strand_id
1 'polypeptide(L)'
;LGVSQEEAQSFAQAILDAGAAQAEILPLSYDETVQYAARMAEAHGWQLIQDTSWPGYEAVPTWIIQGYTTMAREAADQLAQAGHPRPTHIFLQAGVGAMAGGVLGCLAARYGDQAPVFVSVEPEDIPCIYRSALAGDGQPHTVAGEAGTIMAGLNCGTPCSLTWPVLRDGVTWYFACPDAVAEAGMRRLGRPLPGDQAVVSGESGAVTAGLLDWLTTRPDLADLRQRMGLDGESVILLFSTEGDTDPDHYRQVLCD
;
A
#
# COMPACT_ATOMS: atom_id res chain seq x y z
N LEU A 1 15.30 -4.38 2.34
CA LEU A 1 14.32 -3.55 1.62
C LEU A 1 14.58 -3.47 0.10
N GLY A 2 15.62 -4.10 -0.45
CA GLY A 2 15.99 -3.98 -1.87
C GLY A 2 16.52 -2.60 -2.28
N VAL A 3 16.73 -1.71 -1.32
CA VAL A 3 17.29 -0.36 -1.53
C VAL A 3 18.81 -0.39 -1.54
N SER A 4 19.45 0.56 -2.22
CA SER A 4 20.88 0.74 -2.18
C SER A 4 21.38 1.09 -0.77
N GLN A 5 22.67 0.91 -0.52
CA GLN A 5 23.26 1.28 0.78
C GLN A 5 23.14 2.79 1.06
N GLU A 6 23.18 3.61 0.03
CA GLU A 6 23.05 5.07 0.13
C GLU A 6 21.62 5.46 0.54
N GLU A 7 20.61 4.86 -0.10
CA GLU A 7 19.20 5.04 0.28
C GLU A 7 18.92 4.57 1.69
N ALA A 8 19.42 3.40 2.08
CA ALA A 8 19.28 2.90 3.45
C ALA A 8 19.88 3.86 4.49
N GLN A 9 21.03 4.49 4.17
CA GLN A 9 21.63 5.52 5.02
C GLN A 9 20.78 6.78 5.09
N SER A 10 20.18 7.22 3.98
CA SER A 10 19.27 8.37 3.94
C SER A 10 18.04 8.13 4.82
N PHE A 11 17.41 6.96 4.72
CA PHE A 11 16.29 6.58 5.59
C PHE A 11 16.68 6.54 7.07
N ALA A 12 17.84 5.94 7.41
CA ALA A 12 18.31 5.90 8.78
C ALA A 12 18.55 7.32 9.34
N GLN A 13 19.12 8.21 8.53
CA GLN A 13 19.31 9.60 8.92
C GLN A 13 17.99 10.33 9.15
N ALA A 14 17.01 10.15 8.23
CA ALA A 14 15.68 10.75 8.39
C ALA A 14 14.96 10.28 9.68
N ILE A 15 15.12 9.01 10.06
CA ILE A 15 14.61 8.46 11.31
C ILE A 15 15.26 9.13 12.53
N LEU A 16 16.58 9.33 12.49
CA LEU A 16 17.32 10.04 13.55
C LEU A 16 16.91 11.51 13.64
N ASP A 17 16.75 12.18 12.50
CA ASP A 17 16.33 13.58 12.42
C ASP A 17 14.89 13.76 12.94
N ALA A 18 14.05 12.74 12.78
CA ALA A 18 12.70 12.69 13.35
C ALA A 18 12.70 12.47 14.88
N GLY A 19 13.86 12.27 15.50
CA GLY A 19 14.02 12.20 16.95
C GLY A 19 14.26 10.80 17.51
N ALA A 20 14.52 9.79 16.68
CA ALA A 20 14.91 8.47 17.15
C ALA A 20 16.29 8.54 17.85
N ALA A 21 16.45 7.79 18.94
CA ALA A 21 17.74 7.72 19.65
C ALA A 21 18.78 6.91 18.87
N GLN A 22 18.34 5.95 18.08
CA GLN A 22 19.20 5.06 17.30
C GLN A 22 18.45 4.57 16.04
N ALA A 23 19.16 4.41 14.93
CA ALA A 23 18.72 3.71 13.74
C ALA A 23 19.81 2.69 13.34
N GLU A 24 19.40 1.48 12.97
CA GLU A 24 20.30 0.40 12.58
C GLU A 24 19.91 -0.12 11.19
N ILE A 25 20.90 -0.25 10.31
CA ILE A 25 20.74 -0.81 8.96
C ILE A 25 21.21 -2.26 9.01
N LEU A 26 20.32 -3.18 8.65
CA LEU A 26 20.59 -4.61 8.65
C LEU A 26 20.55 -5.17 7.24
N PRO A 27 21.46 -6.10 6.87
CA PRO A 27 21.43 -6.79 5.58
C PRO A 27 20.43 -7.96 5.64
N LEU A 28 19.15 -7.62 5.94
CA LEU A 28 18.06 -8.57 6.14
C LEU A 28 16.85 -8.15 5.29
N SER A 29 16.03 -9.11 4.90
CA SER A 29 14.71 -8.84 4.34
C SER A 29 13.80 -8.15 5.38
N TYR A 30 12.66 -7.59 4.92
CA TYR A 30 11.67 -7.02 5.82
C TYR A 30 11.20 -8.03 6.89
N ASP A 31 10.80 -9.23 6.46
CA ASP A 31 10.30 -10.26 7.39
C ASP A 31 11.37 -10.70 8.41
N GLU A 32 12.63 -10.84 7.98
CA GLU A 32 13.76 -11.14 8.88
C GLU A 32 14.05 -9.99 9.85
N THR A 33 13.94 -8.75 9.39
CA THR A 33 14.11 -7.54 10.23
C THR A 33 13.01 -7.46 11.29
N VAL A 34 11.77 -7.77 10.96
CA VAL A 34 10.65 -7.85 11.92
C VAL A 34 10.96 -8.89 13.00
N GLN A 35 11.41 -10.07 12.61
CA GLN A 35 11.78 -11.13 13.55
C GLN A 35 12.99 -10.73 14.42
N TYR A 36 13.99 -10.06 13.84
CA TYR A 36 15.13 -9.54 14.57
C TYR A 36 14.68 -8.51 15.62
N ALA A 37 13.86 -7.53 15.22
CA ALA A 37 13.34 -6.51 16.13
C ALA A 37 12.52 -7.12 17.30
N ALA A 38 11.71 -8.15 17.02
CA ALA A 38 10.96 -8.88 18.04
C ALA A 38 11.89 -9.55 19.06
N ARG A 39 12.94 -10.26 18.60
CA ARG A 39 13.93 -10.88 19.49
C ARG A 39 14.69 -9.84 20.33
N MET A 40 15.06 -8.70 19.74
CA MET A 40 15.76 -7.63 20.46
C MET A 40 14.85 -6.99 21.51
N ALA A 41 13.59 -6.76 21.19
CA ALA A 41 12.61 -6.23 22.15
C ALA A 41 12.42 -7.17 23.34
N GLU A 42 12.30 -8.47 23.11
CA GLU A 42 12.20 -9.48 24.17
C GLU A 42 13.47 -9.52 25.04
N ALA A 43 14.65 -9.57 24.42
CA ALA A 43 15.93 -9.67 25.13
C ALA A 43 16.21 -8.46 26.03
N HIS A 44 15.77 -7.27 25.64
CA HIS A 44 16.03 -6.01 26.34
C HIS A 44 14.82 -5.47 27.12
N GLY A 45 13.66 -6.12 27.06
CA GLY A 45 12.45 -5.66 27.71
C GLY A 45 11.88 -4.38 27.05
N TRP A 46 12.12 -4.20 25.76
CA TRP A 46 11.61 -3.06 25.00
C TRP A 46 10.16 -3.30 24.52
N GLN A 47 9.43 -2.21 24.31
CA GLN A 47 8.12 -2.29 23.68
C GLN A 47 8.31 -2.30 22.15
N LEU A 48 7.97 -3.43 21.52
CA LEU A 48 7.91 -3.50 20.06
C LEU A 48 6.70 -2.70 19.54
N ILE A 49 6.92 -1.88 18.52
CA ILE A 49 5.88 -1.18 17.76
C ILE A 49 6.06 -1.56 16.29
N GLN A 50 5.14 -2.39 15.78
CA GLN A 50 5.17 -2.92 14.41
C GLN A 50 3.73 -3.12 13.92
N ASP A 51 3.44 -2.84 12.66
CA ASP A 51 2.09 -2.86 12.07
C ASP A 51 1.63 -4.25 11.63
N THR A 52 2.56 -5.17 11.34
CA THR A 52 2.20 -6.55 11.02
C THR A 52 2.00 -7.39 12.29
N SER A 53 1.13 -8.40 12.22
CA SER A 53 0.74 -9.22 13.37
C SER A 53 1.09 -10.69 13.18
N TRP A 54 1.33 -11.35 14.30
CA TRP A 54 1.49 -12.81 14.40
C TRP A 54 0.92 -13.32 15.74
N PRO A 55 0.73 -14.64 15.92
CA PRO A 55 0.21 -15.19 17.16
C PRO A 55 1.03 -14.73 18.37
N GLY A 56 0.35 -14.07 19.32
CA GLY A 56 0.96 -13.47 20.52
C GLY A 56 1.40 -12.00 20.39
N TYR A 57 1.40 -11.45 19.16
CA TYR A 57 1.65 -10.02 18.93
C TYR A 57 0.52 -9.42 18.09
N GLU A 58 -0.59 -9.10 18.72
CA GLU A 58 -1.83 -8.66 18.07
C GLU A 58 -2.32 -7.31 18.59
N ALA A 59 -2.02 -6.97 19.84
CA ALA A 59 -2.58 -5.76 20.47
C ALA A 59 -2.08 -4.47 19.80
N VAL A 60 -0.77 -4.30 19.61
CA VAL A 60 -0.19 -3.11 18.97
C VAL A 60 -0.61 -3.02 17.50
N PRO A 61 -0.49 -4.07 16.68
CA PRO A 61 -1.01 -4.05 15.31
C PRO A 61 -2.50 -3.68 15.24
N THR A 62 -3.33 -4.18 16.15
CA THR A 62 -4.75 -3.79 16.21
C THR A 62 -4.91 -2.28 16.37
N TRP A 63 -4.17 -1.65 17.26
CA TRP A 63 -4.24 -0.20 17.47
C TRP A 63 -3.76 0.59 16.25
N ILE A 64 -2.71 0.12 15.59
CA ILE A 64 -2.20 0.74 14.36
C ILE A 64 -3.24 0.63 13.25
N ILE A 65 -3.84 -0.57 13.04
CA ILE A 65 -4.90 -0.80 12.06
C ILE A 65 -6.11 0.10 12.35
N GLN A 66 -6.50 0.24 13.62
CA GLN A 66 -7.54 1.19 14.03
C GLN A 66 -7.15 2.64 13.73
N GLY A 67 -5.88 3.01 13.88
CA GLY A 67 -5.36 4.33 13.52
C GLY A 67 -5.57 4.66 12.05
N TYR A 68 -5.36 3.71 11.13
CA TYR A 68 -5.62 3.89 9.69
C TYR A 68 -7.09 4.21 9.38
N THR A 69 -8.04 3.84 10.23
CA THR A 69 -9.46 4.18 10.02
C THR A 69 -9.73 5.68 10.11
N THR A 70 -8.86 6.45 10.78
CA THR A 70 -8.96 7.92 10.83
C THR A 70 -8.85 8.50 9.43
N MET A 71 -7.79 8.13 8.69
CA MET A 71 -7.59 8.54 7.30
C MET A 71 -8.78 8.14 6.41
N ALA A 72 -9.27 6.91 6.55
CA ALA A 72 -10.42 6.41 5.80
C ALA A 72 -11.69 7.24 6.04
N ARG A 73 -11.97 7.58 7.30
CA ARG A 73 -13.14 8.40 7.69
C ARG A 73 -13.02 9.82 7.18
N GLU A 74 -11.87 10.45 7.36
CA GLU A 74 -11.63 11.82 6.89
C GLU A 74 -11.77 11.91 5.38
N ALA A 75 -11.17 10.97 4.63
CA ALA A 75 -11.32 10.91 3.17
C ALA A 75 -12.78 10.77 2.73
N ALA A 76 -13.54 9.90 3.37
CA ALA A 76 -14.96 9.70 3.05
C ALA A 76 -15.82 10.93 3.42
N ASP A 77 -15.50 11.63 4.50
CA ASP A 77 -16.20 12.85 4.91
C ASP A 77 -15.89 14.01 3.95
N GLN A 78 -14.63 14.17 3.53
CA GLN A 78 -14.20 15.17 2.54
C GLN A 78 -14.84 14.89 1.18
N LEU A 79 -14.88 13.64 0.75
CA LEU A 79 -15.51 13.23 -0.50
C LEU A 79 -17.01 13.57 -0.50
N ALA A 80 -17.71 13.30 0.60
CA ALA A 80 -19.12 13.65 0.76
C ALA A 80 -19.34 15.17 0.72
N GLN A 81 -18.47 15.96 1.37
CA GLN A 81 -18.52 17.43 1.34
C GLN A 81 -18.28 17.98 -0.07
N ALA A 82 -17.46 17.30 -0.87
CA ALA A 82 -17.23 17.65 -2.28
C ALA A 82 -18.39 17.25 -3.22
N GLY A 83 -19.49 16.70 -2.69
CA GLY A 83 -20.65 16.30 -3.47
C GLY A 83 -20.61 14.87 -3.99
N HIS A 84 -19.65 14.09 -3.59
CA HIS A 84 -19.48 12.67 -3.95
C HIS A 84 -19.64 11.79 -2.71
N PRO A 85 -20.86 11.51 -2.25
CA PRO A 85 -21.09 10.86 -0.96
C PRO A 85 -20.58 9.42 -0.89
N ARG A 86 -20.27 8.81 -2.04
CA ARG A 86 -19.78 7.44 -2.12
C ARG A 86 -18.85 7.25 -3.33
N PRO A 87 -17.62 6.72 -3.14
CA PRO A 87 -16.82 6.25 -4.27
C PRO A 87 -17.43 4.99 -4.88
N THR A 88 -17.21 4.77 -6.17
CA THR A 88 -17.58 3.53 -6.84
C THR A 88 -16.49 2.48 -6.70
N HIS A 89 -15.23 2.92 -6.69
CA HIS A 89 -14.05 2.07 -6.58
C HIS A 89 -13.05 2.69 -5.61
N ILE A 90 -12.37 1.83 -4.86
CA ILE A 90 -11.27 2.20 -3.97
C ILE A 90 -10.07 1.31 -4.29
N PHE A 91 -8.95 1.91 -4.67
CA PHE A 91 -7.69 1.21 -4.92
C PHE A 91 -6.78 1.39 -3.71
N LEU A 92 -6.27 0.29 -3.20
CA LEU A 92 -5.45 0.24 -2.00
C LEU A 92 -4.13 -0.46 -2.31
N GLN A 93 -3.03 0.23 -2.13
CA GLN A 93 -1.71 -0.38 -2.14
C GLN A 93 -1.52 -1.24 -0.90
N ALA A 94 -0.87 -2.38 -1.05
CA ALA A 94 -0.66 -3.33 0.04
C ALA A 94 0.77 -3.91 0.02
N GLY A 95 1.45 -3.83 1.16
CA GLY A 95 2.54 -4.71 1.53
C GLY A 95 1.97 -5.85 2.39
N VAL A 96 2.17 -5.83 3.72
CA VAL A 96 1.53 -6.80 4.64
C VAL A 96 -0.01 -6.68 4.68
N GLY A 97 -0.57 -5.59 4.17
CA GLY A 97 -2.02 -5.35 4.12
C GLY A 97 -2.64 -4.74 5.39
N ALA A 98 -1.84 -4.27 6.35
CA ALA A 98 -2.34 -3.65 7.59
C ALA A 98 -3.19 -2.40 7.30
N MET A 99 -2.64 -1.45 6.53
CA MET A 99 -3.34 -0.23 6.12
C MET A 99 -4.54 -0.56 5.22
N ALA A 100 -4.31 -1.36 4.18
CA ALA A 100 -5.35 -1.71 3.21
C ALA A 100 -6.56 -2.37 3.88
N GLY A 101 -6.34 -3.32 4.80
CA GLY A 101 -7.40 -3.97 5.55
C GLY A 101 -8.11 -3.04 6.53
N GLY A 102 -7.39 -2.13 7.20
CA GLY A 102 -7.98 -1.12 8.07
C GLY A 102 -8.89 -0.15 7.33
N VAL A 103 -8.43 0.36 6.18
CA VAL A 103 -9.21 1.25 5.31
C VAL A 103 -10.42 0.53 4.73
N LEU A 104 -10.23 -0.69 4.18
CA LEU A 104 -11.30 -1.49 3.62
C LEU A 104 -12.37 -1.78 4.67
N GLY A 105 -12.00 -2.30 5.84
CA GLY A 105 -12.96 -2.64 6.89
C GLY A 105 -13.76 -1.42 7.36
N CYS A 106 -13.12 -0.26 7.50
CA CYS A 106 -13.78 0.99 7.87
C CYS A 106 -14.80 1.44 6.81
N LEU A 107 -14.40 1.46 5.53
CA LEU A 107 -15.27 1.96 4.45
C LEU A 107 -16.34 0.95 4.05
N ALA A 108 -16.08 -0.35 4.11
CA ALA A 108 -17.09 -1.38 3.94
C ALA A 108 -18.19 -1.27 5.01
N ALA A 109 -17.80 -1.11 6.28
CA ALA A 109 -18.75 -0.89 7.37
C ALA A 109 -19.55 0.42 7.21
N ARG A 110 -18.93 1.49 6.70
CA ARG A 110 -19.59 2.78 6.47
C ARG A 110 -20.66 2.71 5.39
N TYR A 111 -20.37 2.02 4.29
CA TYR A 111 -21.25 1.98 3.12
C TYR A 111 -22.20 0.76 3.09
N GLY A 112 -21.96 -0.26 3.91
CA GLY A 112 -22.81 -1.45 4.03
C GLY A 112 -23.08 -2.13 2.68
N ASP A 113 -24.35 -2.36 2.37
CA ASP A 113 -24.77 -3.01 1.10
C ASP A 113 -24.42 -2.19 -0.15
N GLN A 114 -24.01 -0.94 0.01
CA GLN A 114 -23.55 -0.04 -1.04
C GLN A 114 -22.03 0.10 -1.05
N ALA A 115 -21.30 -0.85 -0.46
CA ALA A 115 -19.85 -0.81 -0.44
C ALA A 115 -19.27 -0.70 -1.87
N PRO A 116 -18.23 0.13 -2.06
CA PRO A 116 -17.55 0.26 -3.34
C PRO A 116 -16.81 -1.03 -3.72
N VAL A 117 -16.39 -1.13 -4.97
CA VAL A 117 -15.45 -2.16 -5.43
C VAL A 117 -14.08 -1.87 -4.82
N PHE A 118 -13.52 -2.80 -4.04
CA PHE A 118 -12.18 -2.70 -3.49
C PHE A 118 -11.17 -3.42 -4.37
N VAL A 119 -10.07 -2.74 -4.64
CA VAL A 119 -8.97 -3.22 -5.48
C VAL A 119 -7.67 -3.20 -4.66
N SER A 120 -7.01 -4.36 -4.51
CA SER A 120 -5.69 -4.47 -3.89
C SER A 120 -4.61 -4.41 -4.95
N VAL A 121 -3.54 -3.65 -4.69
CA VAL A 121 -2.43 -3.43 -5.63
C VAL A 121 -1.12 -3.69 -4.90
N GLU A 122 -0.30 -4.59 -5.45
CA GLU A 122 0.98 -5.02 -4.89
C GLU A 122 2.08 -5.03 -5.96
N PRO A 123 3.37 -5.01 -5.56
CA PRO A 123 4.48 -5.31 -6.48
C PRO A 123 4.39 -6.74 -7.02
N GLU A 124 4.69 -6.95 -8.31
CA GLU A 124 4.63 -8.29 -8.91
C GLU A 124 5.68 -9.26 -8.37
N ASP A 125 6.80 -8.74 -7.87
CA ASP A 125 7.89 -9.54 -7.33
C ASP A 125 7.56 -10.16 -5.96
N ILE A 126 6.67 -9.52 -5.17
CA ILE A 126 6.36 -9.96 -3.82
C ILE A 126 4.86 -9.79 -3.46
N PRO A 127 3.93 -10.31 -4.27
CA PRO A 127 2.49 -10.08 -4.13
C PRO A 127 1.86 -11.05 -3.12
N CYS A 128 2.09 -10.88 -1.83
CA CYS A 128 1.68 -11.86 -0.82
C CYS A 128 0.16 -11.94 -0.62
N ILE A 129 -0.56 -10.83 -0.72
CA ILE A 129 -2.04 -10.79 -0.63
C ILE A 129 -2.66 -11.43 -1.88
N TYR A 130 -2.16 -11.07 -3.08
CA TYR A 130 -2.59 -11.67 -4.35
C TYR A 130 -2.37 -13.20 -4.36
N ARG A 131 -1.18 -13.67 -3.93
CA ARG A 131 -0.86 -15.11 -3.87
C ARG A 131 -1.76 -15.84 -2.89
N SER A 132 -2.04 -15.23 -1.74
CA SER A 132 -2.95 -15.79 -0.75
C SER A 132 -4.39 -15.90 -1.30
N ALA A 133 -4.87 -14.87 -2.01
CA ALA A 133 -6.18 -14.92 -2.65
C ALA A 133 -6.22 -15.98 -3.78
N LEU A 134 -5.17 -16.07 -4.59
CA LEU A 134 -5.08 -17.03 -5.70
C LEU A 134 -5.05 -18.49 -5.21
N ALA A 135 -4.47 -18.77 -4.04
CA ALA A 135 -4.44 -20.10 -3.46
C ALA A 135 -5.85 -20.64 -3.14
N GLY A 136 -6.78 -19.76 -2.79
CA GLY A 136 -8.20 -20.09 -2.60
C GLY A 136 -8.52 -20.99 -1.41
N ASP A 137 -7.54 -21.25 -0.52
CA ASP A 137 -7.69 -22.08 0.68
C ASP A 137 -8.06 -21.28 1.94
N GLY A 138 -8.20 -19.96 1.79
CA GLY A 138 -8.55 -19.03 2.86
C GLY A 138 -7.39 -18.68 3.80
N GLN A 139 -6.19 -19.26 3.60
CA GLN A 139 -5.02 -19.01 4.44
C GLN A 139 -4.13 -17.90 3.85
N PRO A 140 -3.40 -17.15 4.69
CA PRO A 140 -2.35 -16.26 4.23
C PRO A 140 -1.12 -17.08 3.81
N HIS A 141 -0.53 -16.73 2.68
CA HIS A 141 0.67 -17.37 2.13
C HIS A 141 1.83 -16.39 2.07
N THR A 142 2.97 -16.79 2.62
CA THR A 142 4.21 -16.02 2.53
C THR A 142 4.83 -16.20 1.13
N VAL A 143 5.23 -15.10 0.52
CA VAL A 143 6.07 -15.07 -0.67
C VAL A 143 7.51 -14.84 -0.20
N ALA A 144 8.37 -15.86 -0.38
CA ALA A 144 9.78 -15.77 -0.03
C ALA A 144 10.60 -15.29 -1.23
N GLY A 145 11.67 -14.56 -0.95
CA GLY A 145 12.64 -14.12 -1.94
C GLY A 145 13.08 -12.67 -1.73
N GLU A 146 14.12 -12.29 -2.46
CA GLU A 146 14.52 -10.88 -2.57
C GLU A 146 13.70 -10.26 -3.71
N ALA A 147 12.85 -9.30 -3.39
CA ALA A 147 12.13 -8.53 -4.39
C ALA A 147 12.97 -7.33 -4.82
N GLY A 148 13.11 -7.17 -6.14
CA GLY A 148 13.84 -6.07 -6.75
C GLY A 148 12.98 -4.84 -7.04
N THR A 149 11.86 -4.67 -6.34
CA THR A 149 10.90 -3.58 -6.62
C THR A 149 11.34 -2.24 -6.05
N ILE A 150 11.07 -1.16 -6.81
CA ILE A 150 11.21 0.23 -6.33
C ILE A 150 10.17 0.60 -5.28
N MET A 151 9.07 -0.13 -5.17
CA MET A 151 8.00 0.09 -4.20
C MET A 151 8.42 -0.40 -2.81
N ALA A 152 9.44 0.24 -2.22
CA ALA A 152 10.09 -0.20 -0.98
C ALA A 152 9.10 -0.35 0.20
N GLY A 153 8.11 0.53 0.31
CA GLY A 153 7.07 0.48 1.35
C GLY A 153 6.08 -0.69 1.20
N LEU A 154 6.08 -1.37 0.05
CA LEU A 154 5.23 -2.54 -0.22
C LEU A 154 6.03 -3.85 -0.30
N ASN A 155 7.35 -3.80 -0.14
CA ASN A 155 8.25 -4.95 -0.27
C ASN A 155 8.19 -5.86 0.97
N CYS A 156 7.06 -6.53 1.15
CA CYS A 156 6.74 -7.35 2.33
C CYS A 156 6.17 -8.70 1.88
N GLY A 157 6.76 -9.78 2.37
CA GLY A 157 6.43 -11.14 1.91
C GLY A 157 5.30 -11.83 2.67
N THR A 158 4.94 -11.37 3.89
CA THR A 158 3.99 -12.09 4.75
C THR A 158 2.76 -11.23 5.06
N PRO A 159 1.53 -11.71 4.74
CA PRO A 159 0.32 -10.96 5.07
C PRO A 159 0.12 -10.79 6.57
N CYS A 160 -0.37 -9.62 6.98
CA CYS A 160 -0.80 -9.36 8.35
C CYS A 160 -2.00 -10.26 8.70
N SER A 161 -1.84 -11.10 9.73
CA SER A 161 -2.85 -12.11 10.09
C SER A 161 -4.19 -11.51 10.53
N LEU A 162 -4.18 -10.31 11.12
CA LEU A 162 -5.40 -9.60 11.56
C LEU A 162 -6.23 -9.06 10.38
N THR A 163 -5.58 -8.59 9.33
CA THR A 163 -6.26 -7.96 8.20
C THR A 163 -6.51 -8.90 7.04
N TRP A 164 -5.81 -10.03 6.96
CA TRP A 164 -6.02 -11.00 5.90
C TRP A 164 -7.49 -11.43 5.74
N PRO A 165 -8.23 -11.81 6.80
CA PRO A 165 -9.65 -12.16 6.64
C PRO A 165 -10.49 -11.02 6.03
N VAL A 166 -10.20 -9.77 6.41
CA VAL A 166 -10.90 -8.59 5.89
C VAL A 166 -10.59 -8.39 4.40
N LEU A 167 -9.33 -8.52 4.01
CA LEU A 167 -8.89 -8.39 2.61
C LEU A 167 -9.43 -9.55 1.77
N ARG A 168 -9.32 -10.78 2.24
CA ARG A 168 -9.84 -11.98 1.56
C ARG A 168 -11.32 -11.85 1.23
N ASP A 169 -12.12 -11.40 2.18
CA ASP A 169 -13.58 -11.37 2.06
C ASP A 169 -14.10 -10.08 1.40
N GLY A 170 -13.32 -8.99 1.43
CA GLY A 170 -13.76 -7.66 0.96
C GLY A 170 -13.13 -7.19 -0.35
N VAL A 171 -11.96 -7.67 -0.74
CA VAL A 171 -11.32 -7.26 -2.01
C VAL A 171 -11.96 -8.00 -3.18
N THR A 172 -12.36 -7.24 -4.21
CA THR A 172 -12.95 -7.77 -5.43
C THR A 172 -11.90 -8.08 -6.50
N TRP A 173 -10.88 -7.24 -6.59
CA TRP A 173 -9.82 -7.36 -7.61
C TRP A 173 -8.44 -7.25 -6.96
N TYR A 174 -7.57 -8.19 -7.32
CA TYR A 174 -6.18 -8.25 -6.84
C TYR A 174 -5.25 -8.05 -8.03
N PHE A 175 -4.30 -7.14 -7.90
CA PHE A 175 -3.30 -6.85 -8.93
C PHE A 175 -1.90 -6.99 -8.37
N ALA A 176 -1.05 -7.66 -9.14
CA ALA A 176 0.40 -7.66 -8.98
C ALA A 176 0.98 -6.84 -10.14
N CYS A 177 1.63 -5.73 -9.84
CA CYS A 177 2.04 -4.72 -10.81
C CYS A 177 3.55 -4.61 -10.92
N PRO A 178 4.11 -4.53 -12.14
CA PRO A 178 5.51 -4.19 -12.33
C PRO A 178 5.79 -2.74 -11.93
N ASP A 179 7.05 -2.42 -11.63
CA ASP A 179 7.52 -1.10 -11.22
C ASP A 179 7.14 0.01 -12.21
N ALA A 180 7.08 -0.30 -13.50
CA ALA A 180 6.63 0.63 -14.53
C ALA A 180 5.21 1.19 -14.29
N VAL A 181 4.37 0.49 -13.53
CA VAL A 181 3.04 0.99 -13.13
C VAL A 181 3.20 2.07 -12.05
N ALA A 182 4.07 1.86 -11.07
CA ALA A 182 4.35 2.88 -10.04
C ALA A 182 4.92 4.14 -10.68
N GLU A 183 5.92 4.01 -11.57
CA GLU A 183 6.46 5.15 -12.31
C GLU A 183 5.41 5.88 -13.15
N ALA A 184 4.50 5.15 -13.82
CA ALA A 184 3.39 5.77 -14.57
C ALA A 184 2.49 6.59 -13.63
N GLY A 185 2.22 6.09 -12.42
CA GLY A 185 1.49 6.80 -11.39
C GLY A 185 2.19 8.06 -10.91
N MET A 186 3.50 7.97 -10.63
CA MET A 186 4.32 9.13 -10.26
C MET A 186 4.26 10.22 -11.33
N ARG A 187 4.43 9.84 -12.61
CA ARG A 187 4.31 10.77 -13.75
C ARG A 187 2.92 11.38 -13.87
N ARG A 188 1.86 10.58 -13.73
CA ARG A 188 0.47 11.05 -13.84
C ARG A 188 0.12 12.05 -12.74
N LEU A 189 0.55 11.77 -11.51
CA LEU A 189 0.29 12.64 -10.35
C LEU A 189 1.17 13.89 -10.36
N GLY A 190 2.46 13.75 -10.70
CA GLY A 190 3.40 14.86 -10.75
C GLY A 190 3.22 15.78 -11.96
N ARG A 191 2.64 15.27 -13.07
CA ARG A 191 2.32 15.99 -14.30
C ARG A 191 0.86 15.80 -14.68
N PRO A 192 -0.06 16.39 -13.92
CA PRO A 192 -1.49 16.19 -14.10
C PRO A 192 -1.99 16.81 -15.41
N LEU A 193 -3.24 16.48 -15.75
CA LEU A 193 -3.94 17.12 -16.86
C LEU A 193 -4.16 18.62 -16.57
N PRO A 194 -4.33 19.46 -17.63
CA PRO A 194 -4.63 20.86 -17.43
C PRO A 194 -5.88 21.08 -16.57
N GLY A 195 -5.73 21.81 -15.47
CA GLY A 195 -6.79 22.11 -14.52
C GLY A 195 -6.72 21.26 -13.23
N ASP A 196 -5.97 20.18 -13.23
CA ASP A 196 -5.76 19.37 -12.04
C ASP A 196 -4.55 19.83 -11.22
N GLN A 197 -4.55 19.54 -9.93
CA GLN A 197 -3.41 19.82 -9.06
C GLN A 197 -2.38 18.70 -9.15
N ALA A 198 -1.09 19.09 -9.16
CA ALA A 198 -0.01 18.13 -9.01
C ALA A 198 0.01 17.57 -7.58
N VAL A 199 0.21 16.26 -7.49
CA VAL A 199 0.39 15.53 -6.23
C VAL A 199 1.76 14.87 -6.25
N VAL A 200 2.59 15.16 -5.25
CA VAL A 200 3.84 14.45 -5.04
C VAL A 200 3.51 13.12 -4.37
N SER A 201 3.82 12.03 -5.03
CA SER A 201 3.61 10.67 -4.53
C SER A 201 4.78 9.80 -4.96
N GLY A 202 5.42 9.15 -4.01
CA GLY A 202 6.50 8.19 -4.26
C GLY A 202 5.99 6.88 -4.82
N GLU A 203 6.89 5.94 -4.99
CA GLU A 203 6.69 4.69 -5.75
C GLU A 203 5.55 3.85 -5.19
N SER A 204 5.57 3.61 -3.88
CA SER A 204 4.54 2.80 -3.21
C SER A 204 3.18 3.49 -3.18
N GLY A 205 3.18 4.83 -2.99
CA GLY A 205 1.95 5.62 -2.94
C GLY A 205 1.30 5.80 -4.31
N ALA A 206 2.09 5.84 -5.38
CA ALA A 206 1.63 6.17 -6.74
C ALA A 206 1.12 4.95 -7.54
N VAL A 207 1.45 3.71 -7.14
CA VAL A 207 1.13 2.51 -7.92
C VAL A 207 -0.37 2.37 -8.22
N THR A 208 -1.24 2.77 -7.30
CA THR A 208 -2.69 2.72 -7.50
C THR A 208 -3.16 3.69 -8.59
N ALA A 209 -2.56 4.89 -8.65
CA ALA A 209 -2.82 5.86 -9.72
C ALA A 209 -2.29 5.37 -11.07
N GLY A 210 -1.13 4.73 -11.07
CA GLY A 210 -0.55 4.13 -12.27
C GLY A 210 -1.38 2.97 -12.81
N LEU A 211 -1.88 2.10 -11.96
CA LEU A 211 -2.80 1.04 -12.37
C LEU A 211 -4.08 1.62 -12.98
N LEU A 212 -4.67 2.64 -12.35
CA LEU A 212 -5.84 3.32 -12.89
C LEU A 212 -5.55 3.96 -14.25
N ASP A 213 -4.39 4.62 -14.40
CA ASP A 213 -3.95 5.18 -15.67
C ASP A 213 -3.84 4.09 -16.76
N TRP A 214 -3.19 2.96 -16.46
CA TRP A 214 -3.10 1.86 -17.41
C TRP A 214 -4.47 1.27 -17.78
N LEU A 215 -5.34 1.02 -16.80
CA LEU A 215 -6.69 0.50 -17.03
C LEU A 215 -7.53 1.43 -17.92
N THR A 216 -7.31 2.75 -17.83
CA THR A 216 -8.11 3.73 -18.57
C THR A 216 -7.53 4.10 -19.94
N THR A 217 -6.20 3.97 -20.12
CA THR A 217 -5.53 4.43 -21.35
C THR A 217 -5.11 3.29 -22.29
N ARG A 218 -4.84 2.08 -21.77
CA ARG A 218 -4.32 0.96 -22.56
C ARG A 218 -5.46 0.16 -23.22
N PRO A 219 -5.45 0.02 -24.56
CA PRO A 219 -6.50 -0.73 -25.27
C PRO A 219 -6.55 -2.22 -24.93
N ASP A 220 -5.41 -2.84 -24.62
CA ASP A 220 -5.31 -4.26 -24.22
C ASP A 220 -5.96 -4.55 -22.87
N LEU A 221 -6.21 -3.54 -22.05
CA LEU A 221 -6.92 -3.64 -20.77
C LEU A 221 -8.41 -3.26 -20.84
N ALA A 222 -8.94 -2.98 -22.03
CA ALA A 222 -10.32 -2.51 -22.18
C ALA A 222 -11.35 -3.51 -21.64
N ASP A 223 -11.18 -4.80 -21.90
CA ASP A 223 -12.09 -5.84 -21.39
C ASP A 223 -12.04 -5.94 -19.88
N LEU A 224 -10.84 -5.84 -19.29
CA LEU A 224 -10.66 -5.85 -17.85
C LEU A 224 -11.33 -4.62 -17.20
N ARG A 225 -11.09 -3.43 -17.74
CA ARG A 225 -11.77 -2.19 -17.34
C ARG A 225 -13.29 -2.33 -17.35
N GLN A 226 -13.85 -2.89 -18.43
CA GLN A 226 -15.29 -3.11 -18.54
C GLN A 226 -15.80 -4.09 -17.48
N ARG A 227 -15.07 -5.20 -17.23
CA ARG A 227 -15.43 -6.18 -16.19
C ARG A 227 -15.37 -5.60 -14.79
N MET A 228 -14.47 -4.64 -14.54
CA MET A 228 -14.38 -3.91 -13.27
C MET A 228 -15.52 -2.89 -13.10
N GLY A 229 -16.23 -2.55 -14.16
CA GLY A 229 -17.27 -1.51 -14.16
C GLY A 229 -16.70 -0.09 -14.12
N LEU A 230 -15.47 0.09 -14.59
CA LEU A 230 -14.82 1.41 -14.67
C LEU A 230 -15.28 2.14 -15.94
N ASP A 231 -15.93 3.27 -15.76
CA ASP A 231 -16.47 4.13 -16.83
C ASP A 231 -16.34 5.63 -16.50
N GLY A 232 -16.95 6.48 -17.34
CA GLY A 232 -16.91 7.94 -17.16
C GLY A 232 -17.67 8.48 -15.94
N GLU A 233 -18.54 7.68 -15.33
CA GLU A 233 -19.31 8.02 -14.13
C GLU A 233 -18.66 7.49 -12.85
N SER A 234 -17.55 6.77 -12.99
CA SER A 234 -16.84 6.18 -11.84
C SER A 234 -16.21 7.25 -10.95
N VAL A 235 -16.47 7.17 -9.65
CA VAL A 235 -15.83 7.98 -8.61
C VAL A 235 -14.78 7.12 -7.92
N ILE A 236 -13.51 7.47 -8.13
CA ILE A 236 -12.37 6.68 -7.68
C ILE A 236 -11.73 7.33 -6.45
N LEU A 237 -11.52 6.56 -5.41
CA LEU A 237 -10.76 6.98 -4.23
C LEU A 237 -9.41 6.26 -4.20
N LEU A 238 -8.34 7.04 -4.16
CA LEU A 238 -6.95 6.59 -4.00
C LEU A 238 -6.38 7.19 -2.72
N PHE A 239 -5.39 6.51 -2.14
CA PHE A 239 -4.65 6.99 -0.97
C PHE A 239 -3.18 7.12 -1.33
N SER A 240 -2.66 8.36 -1.39
CA SER A 240 -1.23 8.62 -1.51
C SER A 240 -0.65 8.76 -0.11
N THR A 241 0.08 7.75 0.33
CA THR A 241 0.63 7.68 1.70
C THR A 241 2.15 7.79 1.74
N GLU A 242 2.77 8.13 0.61
CA GLU A 242 4.20 8.28 0.47
C GLU A 242 4.51 9.53 -0.36
N GLY A 243 5.45 10.36 0.13
CA GLY A 243 6.01 11.48 -0.61
C GLY A 243 7.22 11.07 -1.46
N ASP A 244 8.01 12.05 -1.91
CA ASP A 244 9.27 11.84 -2.64
C ASP A 244 10.41 11.47 -1.66
N THR A 245 10.32 10.28 -1.07
CA THR A 245 11.31 9.78 -0.09
C THR A 245 12.68 9.55 -0.72
N ASP A 246 12.74 9.31 -2.04
CA ASP A 246 13.92 9.40 -2.90
C ASP A 246 13.73 10.53 -3.93
N PRO A 247 14.12 11.79 -3.60
CA PRO A 247 13.90 12.94 -4.47
C PRO A 247 14.67 12.87 -5.79
N ASP A 248 15.78 12.13 -5.85
CA ASP A 248 16.59 12.00 -7.07
C ASP A 248 15.92 11.03 -8.03
N HIS A 249 15.50 9.88 -7.56
CA HIS A 249 14.72 8.93 -8.36
C HIS A 249 13.36 9.53 -8.77
N TYR A 250 12.66 10.20 -7.86
CA TYR A 250 11.41 10.89 -8.19
C TYR A 250 11.57 11.88 -9.36
N ARG A 251 12.62 12.71 -9.33
CA ARG A 251 12.93 13.66 -10.42
C ARG A 251 13.27 12.95 -11.72
N GLN A 252 14.03 11.86 -11.65
CA GLN A 252 14.37 11.06 -12.84
C GLN A 252 13.11 10.51 -13.49
N VAL A 253 12.24 9.86 -12.74
CA VAL A 253 10.95 9.31 -13.22
C VAL A 253 10.08 10.40 -13.87
N LEU A 254 10.07 11.60 -13.29
CA LEU A 254 9.33 12.71 -13.89
C LEU A 254 10.00 13.26 -15.16
N CYS A 255 11.31 13.11 -15.38
CA CYS A 255 11.98 13.61 -16.58
C CYS A 255 11.82 12.69 -17.80
N ASP A 256 11.61 11.41 -17.57
CA ASP A 256 11.36 10.39 -18.60
C ASP A 256 9.91 10.46 -19.11
#